data_cdc34a99aefdf9cd8131b260f5e8509e
#
_entry.id   cdc34a99aefdf9cd8131b260f5e8509e
#
_cell.length_a   1.000
_cell.length_b   1.000
_cell.length_c   1.000
_cell.angle_alpha   90.00
_cell.angle_beta   90.00
_cell.angle_gamma   90.00
#
_symmetry.space_group_name_H-M   'P 1'
#
loop_
_entity.id
_entity.type
_entity.pdbx_description
1 polymer ?
#
loop_
_entity_poly.entity_id
_entity_poly.type
_entity_poly.pdbx_seq_one_letter_code
_entity_poly.pdbx_strand_id
1 'polypeptide(L)'
;RVIETMRAEGLAHSWHGRGSYVAERPMHYRIDPITRFSANVDREGRSAQVEILDLGVRKAQVEVALPLEEAPGTRMPFAVLLGYIDGRPAVLGQHTFATGLSDFLLDELVRCDGSVSRTLAEIGFADFHRHKTLFEARLPKRHEALTLDIPPSQPVMVTTALNVSSSDGRKLELSLAVARADLVAFEVPTTVERSRPDGSR
;
A
#
# COMPACT_ATOMS: atom_id res chain seq x y z
N ARG A 1 6.77 19.17 -31.30
CA ARG A 1 8.23 19.31 -31.05
C ARG A 1 8.53 19.63 -29.57
N VAL A 2 7.98 20.74 -28.99
CA VAL A 2 8.20 21.07 -27.56
C VAL A 2 7.64 20.00 -26.63
N ILE A 3 6.42 19.55 -26.86
CA ILE A 3 5.79 18.46 -26.07
C ILE A 3 6.57 17.14 -26.19
N GLU A 4 7.10 16.83 -27.35
CA GLU A 4 7.92 15.63 -27.56
C GLU A 4 9.25 15.70 -26.79
N THR A 5 9.89 16.87 -26.76
CA THR A 5 11.08 17.09 -25.94
C THR A 5 10.76 16.94 -24.45
N MET A 6 9.69 17.59 -23.96
CA MET A 6 9.25 17.47 -22.59
C MET A 6 8.89 16.02 -22.20
N ARG A 7 8.33 15.24 -23.12
CA ARG A 7 8.07 13.80 -22.92
C ARG A 7 9.37 13.00 -22.83
N ALA A 8 10.32 13.26 -23.71
CA ALA A 8 11.63 12.60 -23.70
C ALA A 8 12.43 12.91 -22.40
N GLU A 9 12.23 14.09 -21.85
CA GLU A 9 12.83 14.55 -20.58
C GLU A 9 12.00 14.13 -19.34
N GLY A 10 10.87 13.42 -19.53
CA GLY A 10 9.99 13.01 -18.42
C GLY A 10 9.19 14.15 -17.77
N LEU A 11 9.18 15.34 -18.37
CA LEU A 11 8.50 16.53 -17.87
C LEU A 11 7.03 16.62 -18.28
N ALA A 12 6.57 15.77 -19.19
CA ALA A 12 5.18 15.71 -19.63
C ALA A 12 4.78 14.28 -19.99
N HIS A 13 3.54 13.93 -19.72
CA HIS A 13 2.87 12.73 -20.18
C HIS A 13 1.81 13.09 -21.22
N SER A 14 1.76 12.37 -22.34
CA SER A 14 0.70 12.54 -23.33
C SER A 14 -0.04 11.22 -23.53
N TRP A 15 -1.35 11.25 -23.42
CA TRP A 15 -2.21 10.11 -23.69
C TRP A 15 -3.11 10.39 -24.88
N HIS A 16 -3.19 9.42 -25.78
CA HIS A 16 -4.02 9.54 -26.95
C HIS A 16 -5.48 9.80 -26.55
N GLY A 17 -6.06 10.90 -27.01
CA GLY A 17 -7.43 11.33 -26.69
C GLY A 17 -7.62 12.06 -25.35
N ARG A 18 -6.61 12.16 -24.46
CA ARG A 18 -6.70 12.85 -23.17
C ARG A 18 -5.79 14.07 -23.01
N GLY A 19 -4.97 14.38 -24.05
CA GLY A 19 -4.07 15.54 -24.05
C GLY A 19 -2.70 15.27 -23.44
N SER A 20 -1.95 16.37 -23.23
CA SER A 20 -0.62 16.34 -22.59
C SER A 20 -0.69 17.05 -21.23
N TYR A 21 -0.12 16.43 -20.22
CA TYR A 21 -0.07 16.92 -18.85
C TYR A 21 1.38 17.09 -18.42
N VAL A 22 1.66 18.11 -17.63
CA VAL A 22 2.96 18.26 -16.96
C VAL A 22 3.13 17.09 -15.99
N ALA A 23 4.28 16.43 -16.04
CA ALA A 23 4.62 15.39 -15.07
C ALA A 23 4.79 16.05 -13.70
N GLU A 24 3.89 15.76 -12.77
CA GLU A 24 4.09 16.09 -11.38
C GLU A 24 5.18 15.17 -10.81
N ARG A 25 5.98 15.67 -9.88
CA ARG A 25 6.91 14.79 -9.17
C ARG A 25 6.11 13.77 -8.35
N PRO A 26 6.41 12.46 -8.47
CA PRO A 26 5.82 11.48 -7.58
C PRO A 26 6.08 11.86 -6.12
N MET A 27 5.08 11.68 -5.25
CA MET A 27 5.30 11.84 -3.81
C MET A 27 6.22 10.72 -3.29
N HIS A 28 7.03 11.03 -2.30
CA HIS A 28 7.89 10.05 -1.64
C HIS A 28 7.08 9.31 -0.55
N TYR A 29 6.70 8.09 -0.89
CA TYR A 29 6.00 7.20 0.03
C TYR A 29 7.01 6.42 0.86
N ARG A 30 7.23 6.86 2.10
CA ARG A 30 8.23 6.28 2.98
C ARG A 30 7.74 4.96 3.59
N ILE A 31 8.55 3.93 3.46
CA ILE A 31 8.32 2.62 4.06
C ILE A 31 9.02 2.56 5.43
N ASP A 32 8.25 2.84 6.47
CA ASP A 32 8.67 2.73 7.86
C ASP A 32 8.10 1.44 8.49
N PRO A 33 8.56 1.02 9.68
CA PRO A 33 7.99 -0.12 10.40
C PRO A 33 6.47 -0.03 10.58
N ILE A 34 5.92 1.18 10.77
CA ILE A 34 4.49 1.46 10.77
C ILE A 34 4.18 2.44 9.65
N THR A 35 3.90 1.92 8.46
CA THR A 35 3.61 2.74 7.28
C THR A 35 2.10 3.00 7.19
N ARG A 36 1.70 4.28 7.16
CA ARG A 36 0.31 4.72 7.01
C ARG A 36 0.18 5.54 5.73
N PHE A 37 -0.81 5.21 4.90
CA PHE A 37 -1.06 5.90 3.63
C PHE A 37 -1.30 7.41 3.86
N SER A 38 -2.29 7.77 4.68
CA SER A 38 -2.64 9.16 4.95
C SER A 38 -1.46 9.95 5.52
N ALA A 39 -0.72 9.38 6.49
CA ALA A 39 0.43 10.05 7.09
C ALA A 39 1.57 10.31 6.08
N ASN A 40 1.74 9.44 5.08
CA ASN A 40 2.70 9.68 4.00
C ASN A 40 2.25 10.81 3.08
N VAL A 41 0.97 10.83 2.72
CA VAL A 41 0.38 11.87 1.86
C VAL A 41 0.42 13.24 2.57
N ASP A 42 0.03 13.28 3.85
CA ASP A 42 0.03 14.51 4.66
C ASP A 42 1.45 15.07 4.84
N ARG A 43 2.47 14.22 4.97
CA ARG A 43 3.89 14.63 5.09
C ARG A 43 4.36 15.41 3.86
N GLU A 44 3.86 15.05 2.69
CA GLU A 44 4.15 15.75 1.43
C GLU A 44 3.25 16.98 1.21
N GLY A 45 2.41 17.35 2.21
CA GLY A 45 1.49 18.49 2.13
C GLY A 45 0.34 18.27 1.16
N ARG A 46 -0.01 17.01 0.87
CA ARG A 46 -1.06 16.61 -0.08
C ARG A 46 -2.29 16.10 0.66
N SER A 47 -3.43 16.03 -0.02
CA SER A 47 -4.68 15.53 0.53
C SER A 47 -4.84 14.04 0.31
N ALA A 48 -5.11 13.29 1.40
CA ALA A 48 -5.39 11.86 1.36
C ALA A 48 -6.89 11.58 1.53
N GLN A 49 -7.40 10.63 0.75
CA GLN A 49 -8.72 10.04 0.94
C GLN A 49 -8.63 8.53 0.71
N VAL A 50 -9.42 7.75 1.45
CA VAL A 50 -9.54 6.29 1.27
C VAL A 50 -11.00 5.95 1.04
N GLU A 51 -11.25 5.12 0.04
CA GLU A 51 -12.57 4.56 -0.27
C GLU A 51 -12.52 3.04 -0.07
N ILE A 52 -13.52 2.50 0.60
CA ILE A 52 -13.70 1.05 0.75
C ILE A 52 -14.50 0.55 -0.46
N LEU A 53 -13.83 -0.15 -1.39
CA LEU A 53 -14.48 -0.67 -2.60
C LEU A 53 -15.20 -1.99 -2.35
N ASP A 54 -14.65 -2.83 -1.46
CA ASP A 54 -15.22 -4.13 -1.11
C ASP A 54 -14.69 -4.57 0.26
N LEU A 55 -15.50 -5.27 1.02
CA LEU A 55 -15.10 -5.87 2.29
C LEU A 55 -15.98 -7.09 2.61
N GLY A 56 -15.45 -8.03 3.37
CA GLY A 56 -16.20 -9.20 3.76
C GLY A 56 -15.30 -10.36 4.19
N VAL A 57 -15.80 -11.58 4.05
CA VAL A 57 -15.08 -12.81 4.38
C VAL A 57 -15.05 -13.72 3.16
N ARG A 58 -13.86 -14.13 2.72
CA ARG A 58 -13.67 -15.02 1.57
C ARG A 58 -12.69 -16.15 1.88
N LYS A 59 -12.75 -17.24 1.09
CA LYS A 59 -11.74 -18.30 1.17
C LYS A 59 -10.39 -17.77 0.67
N ALA A 60 -9.36 -17.91 1.50
CA ALA A 60 -8.01 -17.48 1.15
C ALA A 60 -7.34 -18.52 0.24
N GLN A 61 -6.63 -18.02 -0.77
CA GLN A 61 -5.74 -18.81 -1.61
C GLN A 61 -4.45 -19.15 -0.85
N VAL A 62 -3.69 -20.13 -1.32
CA VAL A 62 -2.46 -20.59 -0.66
C VAL A 62 -1.45 -19.47 -0.45
N GLU A 63 -1.28 -18.58 -1.43
CA GLU A 63 -0.35 -17.46 -1.42
C GLU A 63 -0.70 -16.39 -0.36
N VAL A 64 -1.96 -16.37 0.08
CA VAL A 64 -2.46 -15.45 1.10
C VAL A 64 -2.51 -16.11 2.48
N ALA A 65 -2.97 -17.37 2.55
CA ALA A 65 -3.15 -18.08 3.80
C ALA A 65 -1.80 -18.43 4.48
N LEU A 66 -0.85 -19.00 3.73
CA LEU A 66 0.44 -19.43 4.31
C LEU A 66 1.26 -18.32 4.98
N PRO A 67 1.40 -17.10 4.40
CA PRO A 67 2.09 -16.01 5.11
C PRO A 67 1.41 -15.59 6.41
N LEU A 68 0.11 -15.82 6.54
CA LEU A 68 -0.68 -15.54 7.75
C LEU A 68 -0.77 -16.74 8.71
N GLU A 69 -0.02 -17.81 8.42
CA GLU A 69 0.00 -19.07 9.22
C GLU A 69 -1.39 -19.75 9.29
N GLU A 70 -2.18 -19.58 8.22
CA GLU A 70 -3.52 -20.15 8.10
C GLU A 70 -3.55 -21.27 7.05
N ALA A 71 -4.51 -22.19 7.19
CA ALA A 71 -4.69 -23.25 6.21
C ALA A 71 -5.26 -22.68 4.89
N PRO A 72 -4.82 -23.15 3.71
CA PRO A 72 -5.44 -22.80 2.45
C PRO A 72 -6.95 -23.10 2.45
N GLY A 73 -7.75 -22.16 1.95
CA GLY A 73 -9.22 -22.28 1.94
C GLY A 73 -9.91 -21.83 3.23
N THR A 74 -9.16 -21.43 4.27
CA THR A 74 -9.72 -20.78 5.46
C THR A 74 -10.51 -19.53 5.04
N ARG A 75 -11.67 -19.31 5.66
CA ARG A 75 -12.45 -18.10 5.47
C ARG A 75 -11.84 -16.96 6.28
N MET A 76 -11.30 -15.97 5.59
CA MET A 76 -10.55 -14.87 6.20
C MET A 76 -11.20 -13.51 5.89
N PRO A 77 -11.22 -12.57 6.85
CA PRO A 77 -11.66 -11.20 6.59
C PRO A 77 -10.78 -10.55 5.53
N PHE A 78 -11.41 -9.77 4.65
CA PHE A 78 -10.68 -9.01 3.63
C PHE A 78 -11.30 -7.63 3.42
N ALA A 79 -10.51 -6.71 2.89
CA ALA A 79 -10.95 -5.43 2.37
C ALA A 79 -10.20 -5.07 1.09
N VAL A 80 -10.88 -4.36 0.19
CA VAL A 80 -10.29 -3.72 -1.00
C VAL A 80 -10.46 -2.22 -0.83
N LEU A 81 -9.34 -1.52 -0.78
CA LEU A 81 -9.28 -0.09 -0.49
C LEU A 81 -8.68 0.67 -1.68
N LEU A 82 -9.24 1.83 -1.99
CA LEU A 82 -8.69 2.74 -2.99
C LEU A 82 -8.24 4.03 -2.30
N GLY A 83 -6.94 4.27 -2.30
CA GLY A 83 -6.34 5.50 -1.80
C GLY A 83 -6.24 6.55 -2.89
N TYR A 84 -6.66 7.76 -2.57
CA TYR A 84 -6.58 8.94 -3.44
C TYR A 84 -5.53 9.91 -2.92
N ILE A 85 -4.81 10.54 -3.84
CA ILE A 85 -3.90 11.66 -3.58
C ILE A 85 -4.40 12.85 -4.39
N ASP A 86 -4.78 13.94 -3.73
CA ASP A 86 -5.36 15.15 -4.34
C ASP A 86 -6.53 14.81 -5.28
N GLY A 87 -7.42 13.92 -4.83
CA GLY A 87 -8.60 13.47 -5.58
C GLY A 87 -8.32 12.52 -6.75
N ARG A 88 -7.07 12.10 -6.97
CA ARG A 88 -6.68 11.16 -8.03
C ARG A 88 -6.49 9.76 -7.45
N PRO A 89 -7.07 8.69 -8.05
CA PRO A 89 -6.79 7.31 -7.64
C PRO A 89 -5.28 7.05 -7.70
N ALA A 90 -4.69 6.58 -6.62
CA ALA A 90 -3.23 6.44 -6.51
C ALA A 90 -2.77 5.04 -6.11
N VAL A 91 -3.47 4.41 -5.16
CA VAL A 91 -3.09 3.11 -4.61
C VAL A 91 -4.32 2.23 -4.44
N LEU A 92 -4.35 1.07 -5.11
CA LEU A 92 -5.36 0.02 -4.91
C LEU A 92 -4.79 -1.03 -3.97
N GLY A 93 -5.32 -1.14 -2.75
CA GLY A 93 -4.91 -2.08 -1.72
C GLY A 93 -5.87 -3.26 -1.57
N GLN A 94 -5.35 -4.48 -1.55
CA GLN A 94 -6.08 -5.67 -1.11
C GLN A 94 -5.48 -6.10 0.23
N HIS A 95 -6.31 -6.14 1.26
CA HIS A 95 -5.93 -6.46 2.63
C HIS A 95 -6.62 -7.74 3.04
N THR A 96 -5.88 -8.71 3.56
CA THR A 96 -6.43 -9.93 4.15
C THR A 96 -5.91 -10.06 5.57
N PHE A 97 -6.82 -10.24 6.50
CA PHE A 97 -6.51 -10.30 7.93
C PHE A 97 -6.53 -11.74 8.43
N ALA A 98 -5.66 -12.06 9.37
CA ALA A 98 -5.67 -13.34 10.05
C ALA A 98 -7.00 -13.57 10.77
N THR A 99 -7.35 -14.83 11.01
CA THR A 99 -8.57 -15.17 11.73
C THR A 99 -8.45 -14.88 13.22
N GLY A 100 -9.59 -14.66 13.89
CA GLY A 100 -9.64 -14.49 15.36
C GLY A 100 -8.93 -13.25 15.90
N LEU A 101 -8.72 -12.20 15.09
CA LEU A 101 -8.22 -10.92 15.58
C LEU A 101 -9.31 -10.16 16.36
N SER A 102 -10.51 -10.07 15.79
CA SER A 102 -11.69 -9.49 16.40
C SER A 102 -12.94 -9.85 15.58
N ASP A 103 -14.05 -10.12 16.23
CA ASP A 103 -15.34 -10.32 15.57
C ASP A 103 -15.87 -9.05 14.91
N PHE A 104 -15.40 -7.88 15.35
CA PHE A 104 -15.81 -6.55 14.87
C PHE A 104 -14.78 -5.89 13.93
N LEU A 105 -13.77 -6.63 13.45
CA LEU A 105 -12.67 -6.08 12.66
C LEU A 105 -13.16 -5.28 11.45
N LEU A 106 -14.11 -5.81 10.68
CA LEU A 106 -14.62 -5.15 9.47
C LEU A 106 -15.48 -3.93 9.80
N ASP A 107 -16.28 -3.99 10.86
CA ASP A 107 -17.07 -2.86 11.33
C ASP A 107 -16.14 -1.72 11.83
N GLU A 108 -15.06 -2.10 12.51
CA GLU A 108 -14.05 -1.15 12.96
C GLU A 108 -13.28 -0.52 11.80
N LEU A 109 -13.00 -1.29 10.73
CA LEU A 109 -12.38 -0.75 9.52
C LEU A 109 -13.26 0.33 8.88
N VAL A 110 -14.58 0.13 8.86
CA VAL A 110 -15.52 1.15 8.38
C VAL A 110 -15.49 2.39 9.27
N ARG A 111 -15.52 2.23 10.60
CA ARG A 111 -15.43 3.36 11.56
C ARG A 111 -14.12 4.12 11.46
N CYS A 112 -13.05 3.43 11.10
CA CYS A 112 -11.73 4.00 10.89
C CYS A 112 -11.52 4.56 9.47
N ASP A 113 -12.58 4.74 8.68
CA ASP A 113 -12.53 5.26 7.31
C ASP A 113 -11.53 4.50 6.41
N GLY A 114 -11.49 3.17 6.53
CA GLY A 114 -10.58 2.30 5.79
C GLY A 114 -9.10 2.34 6.26
N SER A 115 -8.82 2.97 7.40
CA SER A 115 -7.47 3.03 7.95
C SER A 115 -7.08 1.73 8.67
N VAL A 116 -6.42 0.81 7.98
CA VAL A 116 -5.95 -0.48 8.53
C VAL A 116 -5.15 -0.31 9.83
N SER A 117 -4.25 0.66 9.89
CA SER A 117 -3.42 0.87 11.07
C SER A 117 -4.20 1.39 12.28
N ARG A 118 -5.23 2.24 12.06
CA ARG A 118 -6.14 2.64 13.15
C ARG A 118 -7.00 1.46 13.58
N THR A 119 -7.54 0.71 12.64
CA THR A 119 -8.34 -0.50 12.92
C THR A 119 -7.57 -1.50 13.78
N LEU A 120 -6.33 -1.82 13.39
CA LEU A 120 -5.50 -2.73 14.19
C LEU A 120 -5.25 -2.20 15.61
N ALA A 121 -5.03 -0.89 15.76
CA ALA A 121 -4.85 -0.28 17.08
C ALA A 121 -6.12 -0.36 17.93
N GLU A 122 -7.29 -0.06 17.37
CA GLU A 122 -8.58 -0.09 18.08
C GLU A 122 -8.97 -1.51 18.53
N ILE A 123 -8.57 -2.55 17.79
CA ILE A 123 -8.80 -3.94 18.17
C ILE A 123 -7.68 -4.56 19.03
N GLY A 124 -6.77 -3.71 19.57
CA GLY A 124 -5.76 -4.12 20.55
C GLY A 124 -4.36 -4.42 19.99
N PHE A 125 -4.09 -4.17 18.70
CA PHE A 125 -2.79 -4.38 18.06
C PHE A 125 -2.13 -3.06 17.68
N ALA A 126 -1.97 -2.12 18.63
CA ALA A 126 -1.35 -0.82 18.37
C ALA A 126 0.16 -0.90 18.12
N ASP A 127 0.82 -1.93 18.59
CA ASP A 127 2.28 -2.16 18.56
C ASP A 127 2.74 -3.05 17.40
N PHE A 128 1.97 -3.14 16.32
CA PHE A 128 2.37 -3.94 15.16
C PHE A 128 3.48 -3.25 14.35
N HIS A 129 4.22 -4.07 13.60
CA HIS A 129 5.22 -3.59 12.65
C HIS A 129 5.15 -4.35 11.34
N ARG A 130 5.68 -3.71 10.30
CA ARG A 130 5.84 -4.33 8.99
C ARG A 130 7.07 -5.24 9.01
N HIS A 131 6.82 -6.54 9.00
CA HIS A 131 7.88 -7.56 9.08
C HIS A 131 8.65 -7.72 7.77
N LYS A 132 7.93 -7.69 6.64
CA LYS A 132 8.50 -7.86 5.29
C LYS A 132 7.72 -7.04 4.28
N THR A 133 8.44 -6.47 3.31
CA THR A 133 7.84 -5.86 2.12
C THR A 133 8.60 -6.35 0.89
N LEU A 134 7.88 -6.89 -0.09
CA LEU A 134 8.37 -7.20 -1.42
C LEU A 134 7.89 -6.09 -2.37
N PHE A 135 8.77 -5.65 -3.26
CA PHE A 135 8.47 -4.67 -4.31
C PHE A 135 8.63 -5.32 -5.67
N GLU A 136 7.67 -5.09 -6.55
CA GLU A 136 7.66 -5.54 -7.93
C GLU A 136 7.19 -4.42 -8.84
N ALA A 137 7.72 -4.35 -10.06
CA ALA A 137 7.23 -3.47 -11.12
C ALA A 137 6.65 -4.32 -12.24
N ARG A 138 5.44 -3.99 -12.69
CA ARG A 138 4.77 -4.68 -13.79
C ARG A 138 3.74 -3.79 -14.48
N LEU A 139 3.20 -4.26 -15.60
CA LEU A 139 2.00 -3.65 -16.16
C LEU A 139 0.77 -3.99 -15.29
N PRO A 140 -0.21 -3.08 -15.21
CA PRO A 140 -1.42 -3.33 -14.43
C PRO A 140 -2.27 -4.43 -15.08
N LYS A 141 -2.99 -5.18 -14.25
CA LYS A 141 -4.10 -6.01 -14.73
C LYS A 141 -5.23 -5.09 -15.21
N ARG A 142 -6.13 -5.63 -16.06
CA ARG A 142 -7.23 -4.82 -16.63
C ARG A 142 -8.07 -4.11 -15.58
N HIS A 143 -8.47 -4.80 -14.50
CA HIS A 143 -9.27 -4.20 -13.44
C HIS A 143 -8.48 -3.14 -12.65
N GLU A 144 -7.17 -3.36 -12.42
CA GLU A 144 -6.29 -2.39 -11.76
C GLU A 144 -6.16 -1.10 -12.57
N ALA A 145 -5.95 -1.24 -13.89
CA ALA A 145 -5.87 -0.09 -14.79
C ALA A 145 -7.17 0.74 -14.80
N LEU A 146 -8.32 0.06 -14.81
CA LEU A 146 -9.64 0.72 -14.75
C LEU A 146 -9.86 1.43 -13.41
N THR A 147 -9.56 0.75 -12.29
CA THR A 147 -9.77 1.31 -10.93
C THR A 147 -8.81 2.48 -10.65
N LEU A 148 -7.56 2.39 -11.11
CA LEU A 148 -6.56 3.44 -10.94
C LEU A 148 -6.66 4.56 -11.98
N ASP A 149 -7.58 4.45 -12.94
CA ASP A 149 -7.76 5.38 -14.08
C ASP A 149 -6.45 5.66 -14.83
N ILE A 150 -5.76 4.58 -15.22
CA ILE A 150 -4.49 4.63 -15.96
C ILE A 150 -4.54 3.81 -17.24
N PRO A 151 -3.72 4.14 -18.26
CA PRO A 151 -3.55 3.29 -19.44
C PRO A 151 -2.98 1.91 -19.09
N PRO A 152 -3.38 0.83 -19.78
CA PRO A 152 -2.82 -0.51 -19.55
C PRO A 152 -1.31 -0.61 -19.81
N SER A 153 -0.75 0.34 -20.57
CA SER A 153 0.68 0.43 -20.86
C SER A 153 1.49 1.19 -19.79
N GLN A 154 0.83 1.80 -18.79
CA GLN A 154 1.50 2.53 -17.74
C GLN A 154 1.94 1.56 -16.64
N PRO A 155 3.23 1.44 -16.32
CA PRO A 155 3.71 0.58 -15.26
C PRO A 155 3.16 0.98 -13.89
N VAL A 156 2.99 -0.02 -13.03
CA VAL A 156 2.63 0.13 -11.62
C VAL A 156 3.70 -0.49 -10.73
N MET A 157 3.84 0.07 -9.54
CA MET A 157 4.60 -0.55 -8.47
C MET A 157 3.66 -1.39 -7.61
N VAL A 158 4.04 -2.64 -7.36
CA VAL A 158 3.28 -3.55 -6.51
C VAL A 158 4.07 -3.81 -5.24
N THR A 159 3.41 -3.72 -4.10
CA THR A 159 4.00 -4.09 -2.82
C THR A 159 3.20 -5.21 -2.18
N THR A 160 3.89 -6.25 -1.71
CA THR A 160 3.31 -7.27 -0.83
C THR A 160 3.94 -7.11 0.55
N ALA A 161 3.13 -6.84 1.57
CA ALA A 161 3.63 -6.60 2.91
C ALA A 161 2.90 -7.44 3.96
N LEU A 162 3.66 -7.92 4.96
CA LEU A 162 3.16 -8.67 6.09
C LEU A 162 3.31 -7.84 7.36
N ASN A 163 2.21 -7.57 8.04
CA ASN A 163 2.15 -6.92 9.34
C ASN A 163 2.06 -7.94 10.47
N VAL A 164 2.85 -7.73 11.51
CA VAL A 164 3.06 -8.66 12.63
C VAL A 164 2.96 -7.90 13.94
N SER A 165 2.31 -8.45 14.94
CA SER A 165 2.29 -7.93 16.31
C SER A 165 3.70 -7.98 16.91
N SER A 166 4.13 -6.87 17.52
CA SER A 166 5.46 -6.79 18.14
C SER A 166 5.51 -7.52 19.47
N SER A 167 4.37 -7.67 20.15
CA SER A 167 4.27 -8.26 21.48
C SER A 167 4.39 -9.79 21.48
N ASP A 168 3.79 -10.46 20.48
CA ASP A 168 3.69 -11.92 20.44
C ASP A 168 4.11 -12.56 19.11
N GLY A 169 4.44 -11.74 18.10
CA GLY A 169 4.86 -12.23 16.78
C GLY A 169 3.71 -12.73 15.91
N ARG A 170 2.45 -12.57 16.33
CA ARG A 170 1.27 -13.00 15.60
C ARG A 170 1.17 -12.28 14.26
N LYS A 171 0.86 -13.03 13.19
CA LYS A 171 0.58 -12.47 11.86
C LYS A 171 -0.79 -11.81 11.90
N LEU A 172 -0.87 -10.57 11.47
CA LEU A 172 -2.09 -9.79 11.57
C LEU A 172 -2.74 -9.57 10.22
N GLU A 173 -1.94 -9.19 9.23
CA GLU A 173 -2.47 -8.76 7.94
C GLU A 173 -1.43 -8.95 6.83
N LEU A 174 -1.89 -9.47 5.70
CA LEU A 174 -1.16 -9.48 4.43
C LEU A 174 -1.82 -8.47 3.49
N SER A 175 -1.05 -7.48 3.04
CA SER A 175 -1.49 -6.53 2.03
C SER A 175 -0.80 -6.75 0.70
N LEU A 176 -1.56 -6.55 -0.37
CA LEU A 176 -1.06 -6.38 -1.72
C LEU A 176 -1.55 -5.03 -2.21
N ALA A 177 -0.64 -4.09 -2.43
CA ALA A 177 -0.97 -2.76 -2.92
C ALA A 177 -0.37 -2.52 -4.31
N VAL A 178 -1.20 -1.98 -5.20
CA VAL A 178 -0.82 -1.59 -6.56
C VAL A 178 -0.85 -0.07 -6.64
N ALA A 179 0.32 0.54 -6.77
CA ALA A 179 0.49 1.99 -6.79
C ALA A 179 0.83 2.50 -8.18
N ARG A 180 0.28 3.64 -8.56
CA ARG A 180 0.63 4.36 -9.78
C ARG A 180 2.05 4.87 -9.68
N ALA A 181 2.93 4.47 -10.61
CA ALA A 181 4.34 4.88 -10.63
C ALA A 181 4.55 6.36 -11.00
N ASP A 182 3.53 7.02 -11.60
CA ASP A 182 3.56 8.45 -11.88
C ASP A 182 3.18 9.34 -10.67
N LEU A 183 2.56 8.75 -9.62
CA LEU A 183 2.16 9.48 -8.41
C LEU A 183 2.95 9.10 -7.16
N VAL A 184 3.52 7.89 -7.12
CA VAL A 184 4.15 7.34 -5.92
C VAL A 184 5.54 6.81 -6.24
N ALA A 185 6.54 7.32 -5.53
CA ALA A 185 7.90 6.79 -5.47
C ALA A 185 8.15 6.25 -4.06
N PHE A 186 8.61 5.01 -3.93
CA PHE A 186 8.88 4.42 -2.62
C PHE A 186 10.26 4.82 -2.09
N GLU A 187 10.28 5.33 -0.87
CA GLU A 187 11.50 5.62 -0.12
C GLU A 187 11.67 4.60 1.00
N VAL A 188 12.80 3.89 1.01
CA VAL A 188 13.15 2.95 2.07
C VAL A 188 14.34 3.54 2.84
N PRO A 189 14.13 4.02 4.09
CA PRO A 189 15.23 4.53 4.89
C PRO A 189 16.18 3.38 5.28
N THR A 190 17.47 3.58 5.04
CA THR A 190 18.53 2.67 5.48
C THR A 190 19.20 3.24 6.71
N THR A 191 18.98 2.62 7.88
CA THR A 191 19.72 2.96 9.09
C THR A 191 21.07 2.27 9.04
N VAL A 192 22.14 3.03 8.92
CA VAL A 192 23.50 2.50 9.14
C VAL A 192 23.70 2.46 10.65
N GLU A 193 23.56 1.29 11.28
CA GLU A 193 24.10 1.08 12.62
C GLU A 193 25.62 1.31 12.54
N ARG A 194 26.11 2.43 13.06
CA ARG A 194 27.53 2.59 13.32
C ARG A 194 27.88 1.60 14.41
N SER A 195 28.52 0.51 14.04
CA SER A 195 29.22 -0.35 14.99
C SER A 195 30.12 0.57 15.85
N ARG A 196 29.82 0.68 17.15
CA ARG A 196 30.75 1.32 18.07
C ARG A 196 32.07 0.55 17.94
N PRO A 197 33.19 1.22 17.67
CA PRO A 197 34.48 0.54 17.76
C PRO A 197 34.59 0.02 19.20
N ASP A 198 34.78 -1.28 19.30
CA ASP A 198 35.08 -1.98 20.56
C ASP A 198 36.30 -1.30 21.17
N GLY A 199 36.10 -0.53 22.22
CA GLY A 199 37.13 0.12 22.99
C GLY A 199 37.81 -0.90 23.91
N SER A 200 38.61 -1.76 23.31
CA SER A 200 39.56 -2.53 24.06
C SER A 200 40.69 -1.65 24.57
N ARG A 201 40.67 -1.35 25.86
CA ARG A 201 41.87 -1.29 26.73
C ARG A 201 41.47 -1.50 28.17
#